data_e7054ef41a8fd6829a5a3f1f3fc5a4ba
#
_entry.id   e7054ef41a8fd6829a5a3f1f3fc5a4ba
#
_cell.length_a   1.000
_cell.length_b   1.000
_cell.length_c   1.000
_cell.angle_alpha   90.00
_cell.angle_beta   90.00
_cell.angle_gamma   90.00
#
_symmetry.space_group_name_H-M   'P 1'
#
loop_
_entity.id
_entity.type
_entity.pdbx_description
1 polymer ?
#
loop_
_entity_poly.entity_id
_entity_poly.type
_entity_poly.pdbx_seq_one_letter_code
_entity_poly.pdbx_strand_id
1 'polypeptide(L)'
;MSAHGPMPPSAWVFPALAVLLFAAATALGLTFTPSPAGLVFAAVLLVILFGTVFAAVHHAEVIAERIGEPYGTLLLTLAVTVIEVALIATIMLGEKPVPTLARDTVFAVVMIVCNGLVGICILAGGLRYREQDVQVIGSNLYLSVLTVLATITLILPNYTLTTPGPLYSAAQLAFVSVVTIILYGVFLYTQTIRHRDYFIIEGDNAAGDAGDTSNRMLMLSVVLLLVSLLAVVLLAKKFSLVVDAGAAAIGAPPAFAGILVALLILLPESVAAIAAARKNDLQKSINLALGSSLATIGLTIPAVAVAAFALDKTLILGLDPREMVLLVMTLILSMLTFGTGRTNILFGLVHVLVFAVFVFMVFVP
;
A
#
# COMPACT_ATOMS: atom_id res chain seq x y z
N MET A 1 5.95 20.84 -25.93
CA MET A 1 6.93 21.17 -24.85
C MET A 1 6.73 20.12 -23.78
N SER A 2 7.76 19.35 -23.45
CA SER A 2 7.71 18.18 -22.55
C SER A 2 7.04 18.54 -21.22
N ALA A 3 5.94 17.84 -20.89
CA ALA A 3 5.17 18.05 -19.66
C ALA A 3 5.95 17.68 -18.37
N HIS A 4 7.08 17.01 -18.49
CA HIS A 4 7.97 16.71 -17.39
C HIS A 4 9.19 17.62 -17.40
N GLY A 5 9.38 18.34 -16.31
CA GLY A 5 10.64 19.02 -16.01
C GLY A 5 11.80 18.02 -15.91
N PRO A 6 13.04 18.50 -15.74
CA PRO A 6 14.18 17.63 -15.56
C PRO A 6 13.94 16.68 -14.41
N MET A 7 14.36 15.40 -14.56
CA MET A 7 14.26 14.37 -13.53
C MET A 7 14.72 14.90 -12.15
N PRO A 8 13.90 14.82 -11.10
CA PRO A 8 14.28 15.33 -9.79
C PRO A 8 15.53 14.60 -9.29
N PRO A 9 16.51 15.32 -8.69
CA PRO A 9 17.72 14.69 -8.18
C PRO A 9 17.46 13.53 -7.20
N SER A 10 16.40 13.61 -6.42
CA SER A 10 15.98 12.56 -5.50
C SER A 10 15.73 11.21 -6.19
N ALA A 11 15.26 11.22 -7.44
CA ALA A 11 14.91 10.00 -8.16
C ALA A 11 16.12 9.10 -8.48
N TRP A 12 17.33 9.63 -8.58
CA TRP A 12 18.55 8.84 -8.80
C TRP A 12 19.49 8.82 -7.58
N VAL A 13 19.46 9.84 -6.73
CA VAL A 13 20.31 9.92 -5.54
C VAL A 13 19.93 8.85 -4.51
N PHE A 14 18.64 8.68 -4.19
CA PHE A 14 18.22 7.71 -3.20
C PHE A 14 18.49 6.25 -3.59
N PRO A 15 18.20 5.78 -4.82
CA PRO A 15 18.61 4.44 -5.25
C PRO A 15 20.12 4.21 -5.17
N ALA A 16 20.94 5.20 -5.55
CA ALA A 16 22.39 5.12 -5.43
C ALA A 16 22.85 5.03 -3.97
N LEU A 17 22.30 5.87 -3.10
CA LEU A 17 22.57 5.83 -1.65
C LEU A 17 22.13 4.51 -1.02
N ALA A 18 21.02 3.92 -1.46
CA ALA A 18 20.55 2.65 -0.95
C ALA A 18 21.49 1.50 -1.29
N VAL A 19 21.99 1.45 -2.53
CA VAL A 19 23.02 0.46 -2.94
C VAL A 19 24.31 0.67 -2.15
N LEU A 20 24.77 1.91 -1.99
CA LEU A 20 25.98 2.25 -1.22
C LEU A 20 25.82 1.89 0.26
N LEU A 21 24.66 2.20 0.86
CA LEU A 21 24.38 1.85 2.25
C LEU A 21 24.36 0.34 2.45
N PHE A 22 23.76 -0.41 1.53
CA PHE A 22 23.77 -1.87 1.58
C PHE A 22 25.19 -2.42 1.50
N ALA A 23 25.99 -1.95 0.54
CA ALA A 23 27.38 -2.37 0.38
C ALA A 23 28.21 -2.03 1.63
N ALA A 24 28.13 -0.81 2.14
CA ALA A 24 28.84 -0.38 3.34
C ALA A 24 28.39 -1.16 4.58
N ALA A 25 27.08 -1.35 4.77
CA ALA A 25 26.55 -2.10 5.89
C ALA A 25 26.97 -3.58 5.87
N THR A 26 27.11 -4.16 4.67
CA THR A 26 27.57 -5.55 4.50
C THR A 26 29.08 -5.66 4.72
N ALA A 27 29.87 -4.76 4.14
CA ALA A 27 31.35 -4.77 4.25
C ALA A 27 31.84 -4.48 5.67
N LEU A 28 31.15 -3.56 6.39
CA LEU A 28 31.51 -3.17 7.75
C LEU A 28 30.78 -3.99 8.83
N GLY A 29 29.92 -4.95 8.45
CA GLY A 29 29.13 -5.75 9.38
C GLY A 29 28.13 -4.91 10.20
N LEU A 30 27.67 -3.76 9.67
CA LEU A 30 26.76 -2.89 10.40
C LEU A 30 25.39 -3.55 10.57
N THR A 31 25.00 -3.70 11.83
CA THR A 31 23.68 -4.16 12.24
C THR A 31 23.08 -3.17 13.20
N PHE A 32 21.78 -3.19 13.37
CA PHE A 32 21.14 -2.37 14.39
C PHE A 32 21.60 -2.86 15.79
N THR A 33 22.01 -1.91 16.61
CA THR A 33 22.29 -2.11 18.04
C THR A 33 21.58 -1.02 18.84
N PRO A 34 21.08 -1.29 20.06
CA PRO A 34 20.42 -0.28 20.91
C PRO A 34 21.47 0.68 21.50
N SER A 35 22.14 1.43 20.65
CA SER A 35 23.18 2.43 20.95
C SER A 35 22.91 3.72 20.18
N PRO A 36 23.49 4.88 20.57
CA PRO A 36 23.37 6.10 19.80
C PRO A 36 23.78 5.94 18.33
N ALA A 37 24.84 5.18 18.06
CA ALA A 37 25.29 4.88 16.70
C ALA A 37 24.25 4.02 15.93
N GLY A 38 23.64 3.03 16.59
CA GLY A 38 22.56 2.21 16.01
C GLY A 38 21.30 3.02 15.71
N LEU A 39 20.94 3.99 16.54
CA LEU A 39 19.83 4.90 16.28
C LEU A 39 20.11 5.79 15.07
N VAL A 40 21.32 6.31 14.92
CA VAL A 40 21.73 7.06 13.73
C VAL A 40 21.66 6.17 12.49
N PHE A 41 22.17 4.94 12.58
CA PHE A 41 22.06 3.98 11.48
C PHE A 41 20.61 3.71 11.09
N ALA A 42 19.72 3.49 12.08
CA ALA A 42 18.29 3.29 11.83
C ALA A 42 17.65 4.52 11.15
N ALA A 43 17.93 5.72 11.62
CA ALA A 43 17.43 6.96 11.02
C ALA A 43 17.89 7.12 9.56
N VAL A 44 19.18 6.89 9.29
CA VAL A 44 19.75 6.95 7.93
C VAL A 44 19.13 5.88 7.04
N LEU A 45 19.01 4.65 7.53
CA LEU A 45 18.36 3.55 6.81
C LEU A 45 16.91 3.91 6.43
N LEU A 46 16.14 4.41 7.38
CA LEU A 46 14.73 4.78 7.12
C LEU A 46 14.64 5.90 6.08
N VAL A 47 15.42 6.98 6.22
CA VAL A 47 15.41 8.09 5.25
C VAL A 47 15.78 7.61 3.85
N ILE A 48 16.80 6.79 3.71
CA ILE A 48 17.24 6.25 2.42
C ILE A 48 16.20 5.27 1.86
N LEU A 49 15.64 4.40 2.70
CA LEU A 49 14.61 3.43 2.27
C LEU A 49 13.34 4.16 1.79
N PHE A 50 12.83 5.12 2.56
CA PHE A 50 11.68 5.94 2.14
C PHE A 50 11.97 6.69 0.83
N GLY A 51 13.11 7.36 0.74
CA GLY A 51 13.51 8.06 -0.48
C GLY A 51 13.62 7.12 -1.69
N THR A 52 14.08 5.88 -1.49
CA THR A 52 14.18 4.86 -2.55
C THR A 52 12.81 4.35 -2.98
N VAL A 53 11.85 4.20 -2.05
CA VAL A 53 10.46 3.86 -2.39
C VAL A 53 9.82 4.97 -3.22
N PHE A 54 9.98 6.23 -2.81
CA PHE A 54 9.51 7.38 -3.62
C PHE A 54 10.15 7.42 -5.01
N ALA A 55 11.46 7.12 -5.11
CA ALA A 55 12.14 7.04 -6.40
C ALA A 55 11.59 5.91 -7.27
N ALA A 56 11.34 4.73 -6.69
CA ALA A 56 10.74 3.60 -7.41
C ALA A 56 9.36 3.96 -7.98
N VAL A 57 8.48 4.56 -7.16
CA VAL A 57 7.15 4.99 -7.59
C VAL A 57 7.27 6.04 -8.70
N HIS A 58 8.13 7.06 -8.54
CA HIS A 58 8.35 8.07 -9.58
C HIS A 58 8.79 7.45 -10.93
N HIS A 59 9.73 6.50 -10.91
CA HIS A 59 10.17 5.84 -12.15
C HIS A 59 9.08 4.95 -12.74
N ALA A 60 8.29 4.27 -11.90
CA ALA A 60 7.14 3.51 -12.35
C ALA A 60 6.07 4.42 -13.00
N GLU A 61 5.81 5.61 -12.45
CA GLU A 61 4.91 6.62 -13.04
C GLU A 61 5.41 7.10 -14.40
N VAL A 62 6.69 7.46 -14.54
CA VAL A 62 7.28 7.88 -15.83
C VAL A 62 7.13 6.81 -16.91
N ILE A 63 7.31 5.54 -16.53
CA ILE A 63 7.15 4.42 -17.47
C ILE A 63 5.66 4.20 -17.75
N ALA A 64 4.80 4.27 -16.75
CA ALA A 64 3.36 4.09 -16.85
C ALA A 64 2.72 5.10 -17.82
N GLU A 65 3.10 6.37 -17.73
CA GLU A 65 2.63 7.43 -18.64
C GLU A 65 3.03 7.17 -20.09
N ARG A 66 4.21 6.62 -20.33
CA ARG A 66 4.67 6.27 -21.68
C ARG A 66 3.97 5.06 -22.28
N ILE A 67 3.67 4.06 -21.45
CA ILE A 67 2.97 2.83 -21.86
C ILE A 67 1.48 3.09 -22.06
N GLY A 68 0.90 3.99 -21.24
CA GLY A 68 -0.53 4.30 -21.22
C GLY A 68 -1.38 3.22 -20.55
N GLU A 69 -2.69 3.51 -20.44
CA GLU A 69 -3.65 2.63 -19.77
C GLU A 69 -4.09 1.47 -20.68
N PRO A 70 -4.34 0.27 -20.13
CA PRO A 70 -4.33 -0.11 -18.71
C PRO A 70 -2.96 -0.56 -18.19
N TYR A 71 -1.98 -0.66 -19.05
CA TYR A 71 -0.68 -1.28 -18.72
C TYR A 71 0.15 -0.38 -17.79
N GLY A 72 -0.06 0.93 -17.86
CA GLY A 72 0.60 1.90 -16.97
C GLY A 72 0.21 1.68 -15.52
N THR A 73 -1.07 1.64 -15.24
CA THR A 73 -1.59 1.36 -13.89
C THR A 73 -1.15 -0.03 -13.39
N LEU A 74 -1.16 -1.04 -14.26
CA LEU A 74 -0.69 -2.37 -13.90
C LEU A 74 0.80 -2.38 -13.52
N LEU A 75 1.65 -1.68 -14.29
CA LEU A 75 3.08 -1.59 -14.00
C LEU A 75 3.35 -0.92 -12.65
N LEU A 76 2.69 0.22 -12.39
CA LEU A 76 2.82 0.95 -11.14
C LEU A 76 2.42 0.07 -9.96
N THR A 77 1.28 -0.59 -10.06
CA THR A 77 0.80 -1.52 -9.04
C THR A 77 1.75 -2.69 -8.80
N LEU A 78 2.27 -3.30 -9.87
CA LEU A 78 3.24 -4.40 -9.74
C LEU A 78 4.53 -3.93 -9.08
N ALA A 79 5.03 -2.73 -9.37
CA ALA A 79 6.23 -2.19 -8.73
C ALA A 79 6.03 -2.06 -7.21
N VAL A 80 4.91 -1.49 -6.78
CA VAL A 80 4.56 -1.36 -5.36
C VAL A 80 4.36 -2.74 -4.71
N THR A 81 3.67 -3.67 -5.38
CA THR A 81 3.47 -5.05 -4.89
C THR A 81 4.79 -5.79 -4.69
N VAL A 82 5.77 -5.61 -5.59
CA VAL A 82 7.11 -6.22 -5.43
C VAL A 82 7.79 -5.71 -4.16
N ILE A 83 7.71 -4.41 -3.89
CA ILE A 83 8.26 -3.81 -2.65
C ILE A 83 7.57 -4.43 -1.43
N GLU A 84 6.23 -4.48 -1.43
CA GLU A 84 5.43 -4.99 -0.33
C GLU A 84 5.73 -6.46 -0.03
N VAL A 85 5.67 -7.31 -1.05
CA VAL A 85 5.93 -8.75 -0.92
C VAL A 85 7.36 -9.00 -0.46
N ALA A 86 8.34 -8.25 -0.96
CA ALA A 86 9.74 -8.39 -0.54
C ALA A 86 9.93 -8.06 0.94
N LEU A 87 9.29 -7.00 1.44
CA LEU A 87 9.33 -6.64 2.86
C LEU A 87 8.65 -7.71 3.72
N ILE A 88 7.43 -8.13 3.37
CA ILE A 88 6.70 -9.18 4.08
C ILE A 88 7.49 -10.50 4.08
N ALA A 89 7.95 -10.97 2.92
CA ALA A 89 8.70 -12.21 2.81
C ALA A 89 10.01 -12.17 3.63
N THR A 90 10.71 -11.04 3.61
CA THR A 90 11.96 -10.87 4.38
C THR A 90 11.72 -10.95 5.88
N ILE A 91 10.66 -10.34 6.39
CA ILE A 91 10.29 -10.40 7.81
C ILE A 91 9.80 -11.82 8.18
N MET A 92 9.00 -12.46 7.32
CA MET A 92 8.57 -13.85 7.52
C MET A 92 9.73 -14.86 7.54
N LEU A 93 10.85 -14.54 6.89
CA LEU A 93 12.08 -15.34 6.90
C LEU A 93 13.04 -14.97 8.04
N GLY A 94 12.70 -13.97 8.85
CA GLY A 94 13.50 -13.54 10.00
C GLY A 94 13.66 -14.62 11.07
N GLU A 95 14.49 -14.36 12.07
CA GLU A 95 14.75 -15.28 13.19
C GLU A 95 13.50 -15.58 14.01
N LYS A 96 12.56 -14.64 14.07
CA LYS A 96 11.26 -14.78 14.71
C LYS A 96 10.17 -14.67 13.65
N PRO A 97 9.79 -15.78 12.99
CA PRO A 97 8.76 -15.73 11.95
C PRO A 97 7.42 -15.26 12.52
N VAL A 98 6.77 -14.33 11.84
CA VAL A 98 5.43 -13.82 12.17
C VAL A 98 4.44 -14.33 11.12
N PRO A 99 3.74 -15.46 11.36
CA PRO A 99 2.84 -16.06 10.37
C PRO A 99 1.66 -15.17 10.00
N THR A 100 1.32 -14.20 10.85
CA THR A 100 0.21 -13.25 10.69
C THR A 100 0.62 -11.99 9.93
N LEU A 101 1.90 -11.78 9.64
CA LEU A 101 2.42 -10.49 9.14
C LEU A 101 1.70 -10.03 7.85
N ALA A 102 1.44 -10.94 6.91
CA ALA A 102 0.73 -10.59 5.68
C ALA A 102 -0.70 -10.14 5.97
N ARG A 103 -1.42 -10.85 6.84
CA ARG A 103 -2.74 -10.48 7.34
C ARG A 103 -2.70 -9.09 8.00
N ASP A 104 -1.78 -8.91 8.94
CA ASP A 104 -1.66 -7.70 9.74
C ASP A 104 -1.31 -6.50 8.84
N THR A 105 -0.43 -6.69 7.84
CA THR A 105 -0.08 -5.65 6.86
C THR A 105 -1.28 -5.29 5.97
N VAL A 106 -1.98 -6.28 5.41
CA VAL A 106 -3.14 -6.04 4.54
C VAL A 106 -4.28 -5.38 5.31
N PHE A 107 -4.56 -5.84 6.53
CA PHE A 107 -5.55 -5.21 7.40
C PHE A 107 -5.14 -3.77 7.75
N ALA A 108 -3.87 -3.53 8.09
CA ALA A 108 -3.36 -2.18 8.35
C ALA A 108 -3.51 -1.27 7.12
N VAL A 109 -3.23 -1.76 5.90
CA VAL A 109 -3.45 -1.02 4.65
C VAL A 109 -4.90 -0.57 4.54
N VAL A 110 -5.88 -1.48 4.73
CA VAL A 110 -7.30 -1.13 4.69
C VAL A 110 -7.65 -0.07 5.73
N MET A 111 -7.18 -0.23 6.98
CA MET A 111 -7.48 0.72 8.07
C MET A 111 -6.82 2.07 7.84
N ILE A 112 -5.56 2.10 7.40
CA ILE A 112 -4.84 3.34 7.10
C ILE A 112 -5.50 4.06 5.92
N VAL A 113 -5.82 3.34 4.85
CA VAL A 113 -6.39 3.94 3.64
C VAL A 113 -7.82 4.40 3.87
N CYS A 114 -8.71 3.50 4.27
CA CYS A 114 -10.15 3.81 4.36
C CYS A 114 -10.49 4.75 5.50
N ASN A 115 -9.69 4.80 6.57
CA ASN A 115 -9.96 5.66 7.72
C ASN A 115 -8.92 6.77 7.89
N GLY A 116 -7.62 6.43 7.94
CA GLY A 116 -6.56 7.41 8.14
C GLY A 116 -6.46 8.38 6.96
N LEU A 117 -6.12 7.87 5.79
CA LEU A 117 -5.86 8.68 4.59
C LEU A 117 -7.13 9.34 4.06
N VAL A 118 -8.20 8.58 3.86
CA VAL A 118 -9.50 9.11 3.42
C VAL A 118 -10.01 10.17 4.39
N GLY A 119 -9.94 9.91 5.70
CA GLY A 119 -10.35 10.88 6.71
C GLY A 119 -9.53 12.17 6.65
N ILE A 120 -8.20 12.08 6.52
CA ILE A 120 -7.31 13.24 6.37
C ILE A 120 -7.60 13.99 5.06
N CYS A 121 -7.85 13.30 3.95
CA CYS A 121 -8.18 13.93 2.67
C CYS A 121 -9.51 14.71 2.76
N ILE A 122 -10.54 14.10 3.33
CA ILE A 122 -11.83 14.77 3.55
C ILE A 122 -11.68 15.99 4.48
N LEU A 123 -10.89 15.87 5.55
CA LEU A 123 -10.62 17.01 6.45
C LEU A 123 -9.83 18.11 5.73
N ALA A 124 -8.76 17.77 5.02
CA ALA A 124 -7.92 18.73 4.33
C ALA A 124 -8.69 19.53 3.27
N GLY A 125 -9.62 18.88 2.55
CA GLY A 125 -10.50 19.55 1.59
C GLY A 125 -11.68 20.25 2.26
N GLY A 126 -12.35 19.58 3.20
CA GLY A 126 -13.54 20.12 3.87
C GLY A 126 -13.26 21.38 4.70
N LEU A 127 -12.07 21.49 5.32
CA LEU A 127 -11.64 22.71 6.01
C LEU A 127 -11.51 23.92 5.07
N ARG A 128 -11.20 23.68 3.79
CA ARG A 128 -11.01 24.73 2.79
C ARG A 128 -12.25 25.02 1.97
N TYR A 129 -12.97 23.97 1.57
CA TYR A 129 -14.09 24.05 0.61
C TYR A 129 -15.45 23.79 1.23
N ARG A 130 -15.54 23.42 2.53
CA ARG A 130 -16.69 23.01 3.31
C ARG A 130 -17.24 21.63 2.90
N GLU A 131 -17.59 21.44 1.65
CA GLU A 131 -18.06 20.20 1.04
C GLU A 131 -17.22 19.89 -0.19
N GLN A 132 -17.06 18.60 -0.50
CA GLN A 132 -16.42 18.14 -1.71
C GLN A 132 -17.26 17.05 -2.36
N ASP A 133 -17.34 17.09 -3.68
CA ASP A 133 -18.10 16.13 -4.46
C ASP A 133 -17.28 14.87 -4.72
N VAL A 134 -18.00 13.73 -4.82
CA VAL A 134 -17.46 12.40 -5.08
C VAL A 134 -18.36 11.67 -6.07
N GLN A 135 -17.77 10.96 -7.03
CA GLN A 135 -18.50 10.09 -7.94
C GLN A 135 -18.99 8.83 -7.22
N VAL A 136 -20.30 8.78 -6.96
CA VAL A 136 -20.94 7.68 -6.21
C VAL A 136 -20.70 6.33 -6.86
N ILE A 137 -20.85 6.24 -8.20
CA ILE A 137 -20.74 4.98 -8.93
C ILE A 137 -19.33 4.43 -8.82
N GLY A 138 -18.30 5.24 -9.10
CA GLY A 138 -16.90 4.85 -9.02
C GLY A 138 -16.50 4.40 -7.60
N SER A 139 -16.88 5.19 -6.59
CA SER A 139 -16.59 4.87 -5.19
C SER A 139 -17.28 3.58 -4.73
N ASN A 140 -18.52 3.35 -5.15
CA ASN A 140 -19.24 2.11 -4.82
C ASN A 140 -18.63 0.89 -5.51
N LEU A 141 -18.09 1.02 -6.73
CA LEU A 141 -17.36 -0.07 -7.38
C LEU A 141 -16.10 -0.43 -6.61
N TYR A 142 -15.29 0.56 -6.19
CA TYR A 142 -14.13 0.32 -5.32
C TYR A 142 -14.53 -0.43 -4.05
N LEU A 143 -15.55 0.08 -3.33
CA LEU A 143 -15.97 -0.50 -2.05
C LEU A 143 -16.60 -1.90 -2.22
N SER A 144 -17.32 -2.16 -3.30
CA SER A 144 -17.88 -3.47 -3.59
C SER A 144 -16.80 -4.52 -3.78
N VAL A 145 -15.79 -4.21 -4.60
CA VAL A 145 -14.65 -5.10 -4.83
C VAL A 145 -13.82 -5.25 -3.55
N LEU A 146 -13.55 -4.14 -2.84
CA LEU A 146 -12.81 -4.17 -1.57
C LEU A 146 -13.52 -5.04 -0.52
N THR A 147 -14.84 -4.91 -0.41
CA THR A 147 -15.65 -5.72 0.53
C THR A 147 -15.53 -7.21 0.23
N VAL A 148 -15.64 -7.60 -1.04
CA VAL A 148 -15.50 -9.01 -1.42
C VAL A 148 -14.09 -9.49 -1.16
N LEU A 149 -13.06 -8.76 -1.64
CA LEU A 149 -11.66 -9.14 -1.47
C LEU A 149 -11.29 -9.25 0.03
N ALA A 150 -11.62 -8.25 0.83
CA ALA A 150 -11.33 -8.25 2.26
C ALA A 150 -12.06 -9.38 3.00
N THR A 151 -13.33 -9.63 2.65
CA THR A 151 -14.11 -10.70 3.29
C THR A 151 -13.52 -12.07 3.00
N ILE A 152 -13.25 -12.38 1.72
CA ILE A 152 -12.74 -13.72 1.35
C ILE A 152 -11.29 -13.93 1.79
N THR A 153 -10.49 -12.87 1.96
CA THR A 153 -9.08 -13.03 2.37
C THR A 153 -8.87 -12.95 3.88
N LEU A 154 -9.64 -12.12 4.58
CA LEU A 154 -9.38 -11.78 5.98
C LEU A 154 -10.43 -12.31 6.96
N ILE A 155 -11.67 -12.54 6.52
CA ILE A 155 -12.75 -13.03 7.39
C ILE A 155 -13.01 -14.52 7.17
N LEU A 156 -13.21 -14.93 5.93
CA LEU A 156 -13.61 -16.29 5.57
C LEU A 156 -12.63 -17.39 6.06
N PRO A 157 -11.30 -17.18 6.17
CA PRO A 157 -10.40 -18.22 6.72
C PRO A 157 -10.78 -18.71 8.11
N ASN A 158 -11.44 -17.87 8.93
CA ASN A 158 -11.87 -18.23 10.27
C ASN A 158 -13.04 -19.23 10.30
N TYR A 159 -13.76 -19.40 9.18
CA TYR A 159 -14.99 -20.18 9.10
C TYR A 159 -14.86 -21.39 8.19
N THR A 160 -13.65 -21.71 7.73
CA THR A 160 -13.39 -22.94 6.94
C THR A 160 -13.23 -24.14 7.86
N LEU A 161 -13.66 -25.32 7.39
CA LEU A 161 -13.64 -26.56 8.17
C LEU A 161 -12.52 -27.52 7.77
N THR A 162 -11.82 -27.24 6.67
CA THR A 162 -10.80 -28.14 6.10
C THR A 162 -9.50 -28.15 6.90
N THR A 163 -9.15 -26.99 7.47
CA THR A 163 -7.93 -26.81 8.28
C THR A 163 -8.30 -26.15 9.60
N PRO A 164 -7.86 -26.65 10.75
CA PRO A 164 -8.12 -26.02 12.04
C PRO A 164 -7.48 -24.65 12.13
N GLY A 165 -8.19 -23.66 12.71
CA GLY A 165 -7.68 -22.31 12.95
C GLY A 165 -8.01 -21.34 11.80
N PRO A 166 -7.49 -20.10 11.86
CA PRO A 166 -7.77 -19.04 10.89
C PRO A 166 -6.94 -19.18 9.60
N LEU A 167 -6.97 -20.38 9.02
CA LEU A 167 -6.11 -20.82 7.92
C LEU A 167 -6.93 -21.36 6.76
N TYR A 168 -6.43 -21.15 5.56
CA TYR A 168 -6.88 -21.88 4.38
C TYR A 168 -6.04 -23.15 4.18
N SER A 169 -6.67 -24.24 3.70
CA SER A 169 -5.94 -25.35 3.12
C SER A 169 -5.22 -24.90 1.84
N ALA A 170 -4.23 -25.67 1.39
CA ALA A 170 -3.48 -25.37 0.18
C ALA A 170 -4.39 -25.14 -1.05
N ALA A 171 -5.41 -26.01 -1.23
CA ALA A 171 -6.36 -25.89 -2.32
C ALA A 171 -7.25 -24.65 -2.20
N GLN A 172 -7.72 -24.33 -0.98
CA GLN A 172 -8.51 -23.13 -0.72
C GLN A 172 -7.69 -21.86 -0.97
N LEU A 173 -6.45 -21.82 -0.48
CA LEU A 173 -5.55 -20.67 -0.68
C LEU A 173 -5.23 -20.43 -2.15
N ALA A 174 -4.97 -21.51 -2.91
CA ALA A 174 -4.76 -21.43 -4.37
C ALA A 174 -6.01 -20.90 -5.08
N PHE A 175 -7.20 -21.42 -4.74
CA PHE A 175 -8.46 -20.96 -5.33
C PHE A 175 -8.74 -19.48 -5.01
N VAL A 176 -8.62 -19.09 -3.74
CA VAL A 176 -8.81 -17.69 -3.31
C VAL A 176 -7.81 -16.78 -4.02
N SER A 177 -6.54 -17.18 -4.14
CA SER A 177 -5.52 -16.41 -4.87
C SER A 177 -5.91 -16.19 -6.34
N VAL A 178 -6.41 -17.18 -7.03
CA VAL A 178 -6.90 -17.05 -8.42
C VAL A 178 -8.10 -16.11 -8.48
N VAL A 179 -9.06 -16.27 -7.59
CA VAL A 179 -10.27 -15.41 -7.54
C VAL A 179 -9.92 -13.96 -7.29
N THR A 180 -9.00 -13.67 -6.35
CA THR A 180 -8.58 -12.29 -6.05
C THR A 180 -7.88 -11.64 -7.23
N ILE A 181 -6.99 -12.36 -7.93
CA ILE A 181 -6.31 -11.86 -9.15
C ILE A 181 -7.34 -11.57 -10.24
N ILE A 182 -8.28 -12.49 -10.50
CA ILE A 182 -9.31 -12.29 -11.51
C ILE A 182 -10.18 -11.08 -11.18
N LEU A 183 -10.66 -10.98 -9.94
CA LEU A 183 -11.53 -9.88 -9.53
C LEU A 183 -10.80 -8.53 -9.61
N TYR A 184 -9.55 -8.47 -9.18
CA TYR A 184 -8.72 -7.27 -9.32
C TYR A 184 -8.48 -6.92 -10.80
N GLY A 185 -8.16 -7.91 -11.64
CA GLY A 185 -7.96 -7.70 -13.08
C GLY A 185 -9.21 -7.19 -13.80
N VAL A 186 -10.39 -7.73 -13.47
CA VAL A 186 -11.69 -7.25 -13.99
C VAL A 186 -11.96 -5.83 -13.51
N PHE A 187 -11.68 -5.54 -12.24
CA PHE A 187 -11.82 -4.19 -11.70
C PHE A 187 -10.88 -3.21 -12.43
N LEU A 188 -9.60 -3.56 -12.62
CA LEU A 188 -8.62 -2.73 -13.32
C LEU A 188 -9.07 -2.45 -14.77
N TYR A 189 -9.54 -3.48 -15.50
CA TYR A 189 -10.09 -3.31 -16.84
C TYR A 189 -11.31 -2.38 -16.85
N THR A 190 -12.19 -2.51 -15.87
CA THR A 190 -13.38 -1.65 -15.73
C THR A 190 -12.99 -0.20 -15.48
N GLN A 191 -12.05 0.04 -14.59
CA GLN A 191 -11.56 1.36 -14.20
C GLN A 191 -10.82 2.08 -15.32
N THR A 192 -9.98 1.35 -16.05
CA THR A 192 -9.05 1.99 -17.01
C THR A 192 -9.59 2.05 -18.44
N ILE A 193 -10.49 1.11 -18.81
CA ILE A 193 -10.97 0.97 -20.19
C ILE A 193 -12.49 1.09 -20.29
N ARG A 194 -13.24 0.18 -19.61
CA ARG A 194 -14.67 -0.01 -19.89
C ARG A 194 -15.56 1.13 -19.38
N HIS A 195 -15.28 1.61 -18.17
CA HIS A 195 -16.06 2.63 -17.46
C HIS A 195 -15.14 3.66 -16.78
N ARG A 196 -14.17 4.16 -17.53
CA ARG A 196 -13.21 5.15 -17.05
C ARG A 196 -13.90 6.43 -16.54
N ASP A 197 -15.02 6.81 -17.17
CA ASP A 197 -15.85 7.95 -16.83
C ASP A 197 -16.41 7.90 -15.39
N TYR A 198 -16.58 6.72 -14.80
CA TYR A 198 -17.04 6.57 -13.42
C TYR A 198 -16.01 7.01 -12.37
N PHE A 199 -14.76 7.13 -12.77
CA PHE A 199 -13.63 7.40 -11.88
C PHE A 199 -13.03 8.81 -12.08
N ILE A 200 -13.61 9.62 -12.95
CA ILE A 200 -13.15 10.97 -13.29
C ILE A 200 -14.32 11.95 -13.11
N ILE A 201 -14.06 13.13 -12.53
CA ILE A 201 -15.05 14.22 -12.52
C ILE A 201 -14.96 14.97 -13.85
N GLU A 202 -16.11 15.28 -14.48
CA GLU A 202 -16.19 16.06 -15.72
C GLU A 202 -15.45 17.40 -15.56
N GLY A 203 -14.46 17.64 -16.39
CA GLY A 203 -13.60 18.84 -16.38
C GLY A 203 -12.12 18.53 -16.21
N ASP A 204 -11.75 17.35 -15.74
CA ASP A 204 -10.37 16.89 -15.70
C ASP A 204 -10.04 16.19 -17.04
N ASN A 205 -9.76 16.99 -18.08
CA ASN A 205 -9.28 16.51 -19.37
C ASN A 205 -7.83 15.98 -19.26
N ALA A 206 -7.57 15.15 -18.28
CA ALA A 206 -6.39 14.31 -18.25
C ALA A 206 -6.59 13.05 -19.13
N ALA A 207 -6.97 13.28 -20.40
CA ALA A 207 -6.43 12.43 -21.43
C ALA A 207 -4.93 12.72 -21.40
N GLY A 208 -4.17 11.93 -20.65
CA GLY A 208 -2.73 11.94 -20.75
C GLY A 208 -2.40 11.61 -22.20
N ASP A 209 -2.15 12.63 -23.01
CA ASP A 209 -1.32 12.47 -24.20
C ASP A 209 -0.13 11.66 -23.72
N ALA A 210 0.10 10.51 -24.34
CA ALA A 210 1.28 9.69 -24.09
C ALA A 210 2.47 10.64 -24.12
N GLY A 211 2.95 11.01 -22.92
CA GLY A 211 3.90 12.11 -22.78
C GLY A 211 5.08 11.84 -23.69
N ASP A 212 5.57 12.85 -24.39
CA ASP A 212 6.73 12.78 -25.28
C ASP A 212 8.01 12.59 -24.44
N THR A 213 7.99 11.50 -23.63
CA THR A 213 9.12 11.10 -22.80
C THR A 213 10.19 10.56 -23.71
N SER A 214 11.34 11.21 -23.75
CA SER A 214 12.49 10.78 -24.54
C SER A 214 12.82 9.30 -24.26
N ASN A 215 13.14 8.52 -25.30
CA ASN A 215 13.55 7.12 -25.16
C ASN A 215 14.73 6.94 -24.17
N ARG A 216 15.62 7.94 -24.09
CA ARG A 216 16.72 7.95 -23.11
C ARG A 216 16.20 8.05 -21.67
N MET A 217 15.21 8.91 -21.44
CA MET A 217 14.60 9.08 -20.12
C MET A 217 13.81 7.83 -19.72
N LEU A 218 13.09 7.22 -20.66
CA LEU A 218 12.40 5.96 -20.44
C LEU A 218 13.37 4.84 -20.04
N MET A 219 14.45 4.64 -20.81
CA MET A 219 15.44 3.60 -20.51
C MET A 219 16.10 3.84 -19.14
N LEU A 220 16.44 5.10 -18.84
CA LEU A 220 17.00 5.45 -17.52
C LEU A 220 16.01 5.16 -16.40
N SER A 221 14.72 5.48 -16.57
CA SER A 221 13.68 5.18 -15.58
C SER A 221 13.49 3.68 -15.39
N VAL A 222 13.55 2.86 -16.44
CA VAL A 222 13.50 1.39 -16.30
C VAL A 222 14.67 0.87 -15.48
N VAL A 223 15.89 1.31 -15.77
CA VAL A 223 17.09 0.89 -15.03
C VAL A 223 17.00 1.33 -13.56
N LEU A 224 16.62 2.60 -13.30
CA LEU A 224 16.54 3.12 -11.96
C LEU A 224 15.37 2.51 -11.16
N LEU A 225 14.26 2.14 -11.81
CA LEU A 225 13.19 1.36 -11.19
C LEU A 225 13.73 0.00 -10.71
N LEU A 226 14.39 -0.75 -11.57
CA LEU A 226 14.95 -2.04 -11.22
C LEU A 226 16.00 -1.94 -10.10
N VAL A 227 16.87 -0.92 -10.15
CA VAL A 227 17.85 -0.64 -9.09
C VAL A 227 17.15 -0.31 -7.77
N SER A 228 16.10 0.52 -7.81
CA SER A 228 15.32 0.89 -6.62
C SER A 228 14.64 -0.33 -6.01
N LEU A 229 13.97 -1.15 -6.81
CA LEU A 229 13.32 -2.38 -6.35
C LEU A 229 14.33 -3.33 -5.71
N LEU A 230 15.47 -3.57 -6.38
CA LEU A 230 16.54 -4.41 -5.85
C LEU A 230 17.10 -3.85 -4.54
N ALA A 231 17.35 -2.55 -4.47
CA ALA A 231 17.87 -1.89 -3.28
C ALA A 231 16.93 -2.01 -2.08
N VAL A 232 15.60 -1.84 -2.29
CA VAL A 232 14.59 -2.04 -1.24
C VAL A 232 14.61 -3.49 -0.74
N VAL A 233 14.66 -4.48 -1.64
CA VAL A 233 14.76 -5.91 -1.29
C VAL A 233 16.01 -6.20 -0.45
N LEU A 234 17.16 -5.67 -0.87
CA LEU A 234 18.42 -5.86 -0.17
C LEU A 234 18.45 -5.20 1.23
N LEU A 235 17.81 -4.03 1.37
CA LEU A 235 17.71 -3.32 2.64
C LEU A 235 16.60 -3.88 3.55
N ALA A 236 15.66 -4.67 3.02
CA ALA A 236 14.50 -5.18 3.77
C ALA A 236 14.91 -5.94 5.05
N LYS A 237 15.98 -6.75 5.00
CA LYS A 237 16.50 -7.45 6.19
C LYS A 237 17.00 -6.48 7.27
N LYS A 238 17.67 -5.41 6.88
CA LYS A 238 18.16 -4.38 7.83
C LYS A 238 16.98 -3.59 8.42
N PHE A 239 15.96 -3.30 7.58
CA PHE A 239 14.72 -2.68 8.01
C PHE A 239 13.97 -3.54 9.03
N SER A 240 13.81 -4.85 8.78
CA SER A 240 13.19 -5.79 9.71
C SER A 240 13.83 -5.73 11.11
N LEU A 241 15.17 -5.76 11.20
CA LEU A 241 15.88 -5.67 12.46
C LEU A 241 15.61 -4.36 13.21
N VAL A 242 15.50 -3.24 12.47
CA VAL A 242 15.16 -1.93 13.08
C VAL A 242 13.71 -1.92 13.58
N VAL A 243 12.78 -2.49 12.79
CA VAL A 243 11.36 -2.61 13.19
C VAL A 243 11.20 -3.46 14.44
N ASP A 244 11.83 -4.65 14.47
CA ASP A 244 11.77 -5.56 15.62
C ASP A 244 12.33 -4.91 16.89
N ALA A 245 13.46 -4.23 16.77
CA ALA A 245 14.08 -3.55 17.91
C ALA A 245 13.26 -2.32 18.36
N GLY A 246 12.71 -1.55 17.43
CA GLY A 246 11.83 -0.43 17.72
C GLY A 246 10.55 -0.89 18.42
N ALA A 247 9.91 -1.93 17.91
CA ALA A 247 8.73 -2.55 18.52
C ALA A 247 9.02 -3.05 19.96
N ALA A 248 10.14 -3.75 20.14
CA ALA A 248 10.55 -4.22 21.47
C ALA A 248 10.80 -3.07 22.44
N ALA A 249 11.40 -1.97 21.99
CA ALA A 249 11.72 -0.81 22.84
C ALA A 249 10.48 -0.10 23.40
N ILE A 250 9.37 -0.11 22.65
CA ILE A 250 8.08 0.52 23.07
C ILE A 250 7.06 -0.51 23.55
N GLY A 251 7.45 -1.80 23.66
CA GLY A 251 6.54 -2.88 24.05
C GLY A 251 5.40 -3.11 23.04
N ALA A 252 5.61 -2.82 21.76
CA ALA A 252 4.59 -2.97 20.74
C ALA A 252 4.35 -4.45 20.39
N PRO A 253 3.10 -4.83 20.09
CA PRO A 253 2.77 -6.18 19.67
C PRO A 253 3.28 -6.48 18.24
N PRO A 254 3.35 -7.76 17.85
CA PRO A 254 3.84 -8.17 16.52
C PRO A 254 3.08 -7.51 15.34
N ALA A 255 1.78 -7.26 15.48
CA ALA A 255 0.96 -6.57 14.47
C ALA A 255 1.46 -5.15 14.13
N PHE A 256 2.22 -4.51 15.02
CA PHE A 256 2.81 -3.20 14.78
C PHE A 256 3.79 -3.19 13.60
N ALA A 257 4.51 -4.30 13.38
CA ALA A 257 5.38 -4.45 12.22
C ALA A 257 4.60 -4.33 10.90
N GLY A 258 3.40 -4.94 10.83
CA GLY A 258 2.50 -4.81 9.68
C GLY A 258 2.09 -3.36 9.41
N ILE A 259 1.78 -2.59 10.46
CA ILE A 259 1.46 -1.16 10.34
C ILE A 259 2.64 -0.37 9.78
N LEU A 260 3.86 -0.61 10.25
CA LEU A 260 5.05 0.09 9.76
C LEU A 260 5.34 -0.23 8.29
N VAL A 261 5.19 -1.50 7.90
CA VAL A 261 5.31 -1.91 6.48
C VAL A 261 4.24 -1.23 5.64
N ALA A 262 2.98 -1.25 6.08
CA ALA A 262 1.88 -0.60 5.38
C ALA A 262 2.10 0.93 5.23
N LEU A 263 2.53 1.61 6.29
CA LEU A 263 2.85 3.04 6.24
C LEU A 263 3.98 3.34 5.25
N LEU A 264 5.06 2.54 5.26
CA LEU A 264 6.18 2.73 4.34
C LEU A 264 5.72 2.70 2.88
N ILE A 265 4.88 1.72 2.54
CA ILE A 265 4.42 1.49 1.17
C ILE A 265 3.41 2.55 0.73
N LEU A 266 2.50 2.94 1.63
CA LEU A 266 1.42 3.88 1.33
C LEU A 266 1.84 5.36 1.32
N LEU A 267 3.08 5.68 1.74
CA LEU A 267 3.51 7.08 1.84
C LEU A 267 3.44 7.86 0.53
N PRO A 268 3.95 7.36 -0.62
CA PRO A 268 3.89 8.09 -1.88
C PRO A 268 2.45 8.41 -2.29
N GLU A 269 1.57 7.41 -2.27
CA GLU A 269 0.16 7.57 -2.60
C GLU A 269 -0.56 8.50 -1.61
N SER A 270 -0.20 8.43 -0.32
CA SER A 270 -0.78 9.29 0.70
C SER A 270 -0.44 10.77 0.47
N VAL A 271 0.82 11.07 0.11
CA VAL A 271 1.23 12.43 -0.23
C VAL A 271 0.49 12.94 -1.46
N ALA A 272 0.38 12.12 -2.50
CA ALA A 272 -0.34 12.47 -3.72
C ALA A 272 -1.85 12.66 -3.48
N ALA A 273 -2.47 11.78 -2.69
CA ALA A 273 -3.89 11.85 -2.35
C ALA A 273 -4.22 13.12 -1.53
N ILE A 274 -3.43 13.43 -0.50
CA ILE A 274 -3.62 14.65 0.30
C ILE A 274 -3.41 15.91 -0.56
N ALA A 275 -2.43 15.91 -1.47
CA ALA A 275 -2.20 17.02 -2.37
C ALA A 275 -3.38 17.26 -3.32
N ALA A 276 -4.02 16.19 -3.84
CA ALA A 276 -5.21 16.28 -4.66
C ALA A 276 -6.43 16.82 -3.87
N ALA A 277 -6.68 16.30 -2.67
CA ALA A 277 -7.76 16.77 -1.80
C ALA A 277 -7.67 18.27 -1.50
N ARG A 278 -6.45 18.79 -1.25
CA ARG A 278 -6.18 20.21 -1.04
C ARG A 278 -6.47 21.08 -2.28
N LYS A 279 -6.54 20.49 -3.46
CA LYS A 279 -6.87 21.16 -4.73
C LYS A 279 -8.35 21.00 -5.12
N ASN A 280 -9.20 20.52 -4.20
CA ASN A 280 -10.60 20.19 -4.42
C ASN A 280 -10.85 19.02 -5.38
N ASP A 281 -9.86 18.14 -5.51
CA ASP A 281 -9.97 16.92 -6.31
C ASP A 281 -10.01 15.69 -5.37
N LEU A 282 -11.14 15.57 -4.65
CA LEU A 282 -11.33 14.46 -3.71
C LEU A 282 -11.49 13.13 -4.44
N GLN A 283 -12.06 13.12 -5.66
CA GLN A 283 -12.19 11.90 -6.45
C GLN A 283 -10.85 11.28 -6.77
N LYS A 284 -9.88 12.08 -7.18
CA LYS A 284 -8.50 11.62 -7.41
C LYS A 284 -7.86 11.08 -6.13
N SER A 285 -8.10 11.74 -4.99
CA SER A 285 -7.62 11.26 -3.68
C SER A 285 -8.17 9.87 -3.35
N ILE A 286 -9.48 9.66 -3.59
CA ILE A 286 -10.17 8.40 -3.34
C ILE A 286 -9.65 7.32 -4.29
N ASN A 287 -9.49 7.64 -5.57
CA ASN A 287 -8.97 6.70 -6.57
C ASN A 287 -7.57 6.20 -6.19
N LEU A 288 -6.68 7.11 -5.77
CA LEU A 288 -5.33 6.75 -5.31
C LEU A 288 -5.38 5.89 -4.05
N ALA A 289 -6.18 6.30 -3.06
CA ALA A 289 -6.28 5.63 -1.78
C ALA A 289 -6.88 4.22 -1.93
N LEU A 290 -8.12 4.12 -2.43
CA LEU A 290 -8.84 2.85 -2.55
C LEU A 290 -8.20 1.92 -3.59
N GLY A 291 -7.63 2.47 -4.68
CA GLY A 291 -6.89 1.70 -5.67
C GLY A 291 -5.71 0.95 -5.06
N SER A 292 -4.93 1.60 -4.20
CA SER A 292 -3.82 0.99 -3.48
C SER A 292 -4.28 -0.16 -2.56
N SER A 293 -5.38 0.01 -1.83
CA SER A 293 -5.94 -1.06 -0.99
C SER A 293 -6.39 -2.28 -1.79
N LEU A 294 -7.05 -2.06 -2.95
CA LEU A 294 -7.46 -3.16 -3.82
C LEU A 294 -6.27 -3.91 -4.39
N ALA A 295 -5.24 -3.18 -4.81
CA ALA A 295 -4.02 -3.74 -5.34
C ALA A 295 -3.30 -4.62 -4.30
N THR A 296 -3.15 -4.12 -3.08
CA THR A 296 -2.57 -4.86 -1.97
C THR A 296 -3.31 -6.17 -1.72
N ILE A 297 -4.63 -6.16 -1.57
CA ILE A 297 -5.37 -7.42 -1.34
C ILE A 297 -5.32 -8.32 -2.58
N GLY A 298 -5.56 -7.75 -3.76
CA GLY A 298 -5.70 -8.50 -5.01
C GLY A 298 -4.42 -9.17 -5.51
N LEU A 299 -3.25 -8.58 -5.22
CA LEU A 299 -1.96 -9.05 -5.71
C LEU A 299 -1.01 -9.52 -4.61
N THR A 300 -0.97 -8.83 -3.46
CA THR A 300 -0.02 -9.17 -2.39
C THR A 300 -0.40 -10.48 -1.72
N ILE A 301 -1.68 -10.75 -1.45
CA ILE A 301 -2.09 -12.03 -0.84
C ILE A 301 -1.72 -13.23 -1.73
N PRO A 302 -2.03 -13.26 -3.04
CA PRO A 302 -1.56 -14.32 -3.93
C PRO A 302 -0.04 -14.47 -3.99
N ALA A 303 0.68 -13.34 -4.07
CA ALA A 303 2.14 -13.38 -4.15
C ALA A 303 2.77 -13.91 -2.86
N VAL A 304 2.27 -13.48 -1.69
CA VAL A 304 2.72 -14.01 -0.39
C VAL A 304 2.32 -15.47 -0.22
N ALA A 305 1.17 -15.90 -0.74
CA ALA A 305 0.77 -17.30 -0.75
C ALA A 305 1.77 -18.16 -1.54
N VAL A 306 2.19 -17.72 -2.72
CA VAL A 306 3.24 -18.40 -3.51
C VAL A 306 4.56 -18.42 -2.74
N ALA A 307 4.95 -17.32 -2.12
CA ALA A 307 6.18 -17.26 -1.31
C ALA A 307 6.11 -18.21 -0.11
N ALA A 308 4.98 -18.25 0.60
CA ALA A 308 4.75 -19.13 1.74
C ALA A 308 4.85 -20.62 1.33
N PHE A 309 4.24 -20.99 0.18
CA PHE A 309 4.38 -22.33 -0.39
C PHE A 309 5.84 -22.67 -0.73
N ALA A 310 6.54 -21.76 -1.42
CA ALA A 310 7.91 -21.99 -1.84
C ALA A 310 8.89 -22.11 -0.65
N LEU A 311 8.57 -21.47 0.46
CA LEU A 311 9.40 -21.41 1.66
C LEU A 311 8.96 -22.36 2.79
N ASP A 312 7.91 -23.16 2.53
CA ASP A 312 7.28 -24.06 3.52
C ASP A 312 6.92 -23.33 4.83
N LYS A 313 6.26 -22.16 4.70
CA LYS A 313 5.83 -21.33 5.82
C LYS A 313 4.31 -21.34 5.96
N THR A 314 3.85 -21.38 7.20
CA THR A 314 2.42 -21.25 7.52
C THR A 314 1.98 -19.79 7.31
N LEU A 315 0.86 -19.58 6.62
CA LEU A 315 0.24 -18.30 6.37
C LEU A 315 -1.10 -18.19 7.10
N ILE A 316 -1.19 -17.35 8.09
CA ILE A 316 -2.42 -17.07 8.84
C ILE A 316 -3.06 -15.82 8.25
N LEU A 317 -4.29 -15.95 7.73
CA LEU A 317 -5.00 -14.86 7.07
C LEU A 317 -6.24 -14.38 7.83
N GLY A 318 -6.88 -15.25 8.62
CA GLY A 318 -8.10 -14.88 9.34
C GLY A 318 -7.82 -13.88 10.47
N LEU A 319 -8.59 -12.79 10.49
CA LEU A 319 -8.56 -11.74 11.50
C LEU A 319 -9.12 -12.23 12.85
N ASP A 320 -8.67 -11.62 13.92
CA ASP A 320 -9.28 -11.79 15.24
C ASP A 320 -10.68 -11.13 15.28
N PRO A 321 -11.60 -11.57 16.17
CA PRO A 321 -12.98 -11.06 16.21
C PRO A 321 -13.09 -9.53 16.32
N ARG A 322 -12.23 -8.88 17.09
CA ARG A 322 -12.19 -7.42 17.24
C ARG A 322 -11.76 -6.71 15.95
N GLU A 323 -10.80 -7.27 15.24
CA GLU A 323 -10.32 -6.76 13.96
C GLU A 323 -11.40 -6.89 12.87
N MET A 324 -12.15 -8.01 12.88
CA MET A 324 -13.31 -8.20 12.00
C MET A 324 -14.38 -7.12 12.24
N VAL A 325 -14.66 -6.77 13.50
CA VAL A 325 -15.60 -5.69 13.85
C VAL A 325 -15.12 -4.36 13.28
N LEU A 326 -13.83 -4.02 13.44
CA LEU A 326 -13.24 -2.80 12.88
C LEU A 326 -13.30 -2.77 11.36
N LEU A 327 -13.00 -3.91 10.70
CA LEU A 327 -13.08 -4.03 9.25
C LEU A 327 -14.52 -3.80 8.73
N VAL A 328 -15.49 -4.51 9.29
CA VAL A 328 -16.90 -4.38 8.91
C VAL A 328 -17.40 -2.96 9.14
N MET A 329 -17.11 -2.37 10.30
CA MET A 329 -17.44 -0.98 10.61
C MET A 329 -16.82 -0.01 9.58
N THR A 330 -15.56 -0.22 9.20
CA THR A 330 -14.86 0.59 8.20
C THR A 330 -15.54 0.52 6.83
N LEU A 331 -15.91 -0.67 6.38
CA LEU A 331 -16.59 -0.86 5.09
C LEU A 331 -17.97 -0.19 5.08
N ILE A 332 -18.77 -0.38 6.15
CA ILE A 332 -20.08 0.26 6.29
C ILE A 332 -19.92 1.79 6.32
N LEU A 333 -19.00 2.32 7.12
CA LEU A 333 -18.74 3.76 7.20
C LEU A 333 -18.34 4.34 5.85
N SER A 334 -17.45 3.66 5.12
CA SER A 334 -17.02 4.10 3.79
C SER A 334 -18.18 4.13 2.79
N MET A 335 -19.07 3.11 2.80
CA MET A 335 -20.27 3.07 1.97
C MET A 335 -21.22 4.25 2.30
N LEU A 336 -21.42 4.57 3.58
CA LEU A 336 -22.23 5.70 4.00
C LEU A 336 -21.61 7.04 3.60
N THR A 337 -20.30 7.18 3.73
CA THR A 337 -19.57 8.41 3.41
C THR A 337 -19.65 8.75 1.92
N PHE A 338 -19.45 7.77 1.05
CA PHE A 338 -19.40 7.99 -0.39
C PHE A 338 -20.75 7.81 -1.08
N GLY A 339 -21.71 7.13 -0.42
CA GLY A 339 -23.04 6.88 -0.98
C GLY A 339 -23.88 8.14 -1.20
N THR A 340 -23.56 9.24 -0.53
CA THR A 340 -24.27 10.52 -0.67
C THR A 340 -23.77 11.38 -1.84
N GLY A 341 -22.61 11.08 -2.41
CA GLY A 341 -21.97 11.87 -3.46
C GLY A 341 -21.31 13.16 -2.97
N ARG A 342 -21.43 13.50 -1.68
CA ARG A 342 -20.81 14.66 -1.04
C ARG A 342 -20.27 14.31 0.33
N THR A 343 -19.13 14.91 0.66
CA THR A 343 -18.51 14.73 1.97
C THR A 343 -18.26 16.07 2.65
N ASN A 344 -18.17 16.04 3.97
CA ASN A 344 -17.87 17.20 4.80
C ASN A 344 -16.94 16.81 5.97
N ILE A 345 -16.57 17.82 6.77
CA ILE A 345 -15.64 17.65 7.91
C ILE A 345 -16.08 16.55 8.88
N LEU A 346 -17.40 16.37 9.12
CA LEU A 346 -17.87 15.36 10.06
C LEU A 346 -17.52 13.94 9.60
N PHE A 347 -17.72 13.62 8.31
CA PHE A 347 -17.30 12.33 7.77
C PHE A 347 -15.78 12.12 7.93
N GLY A 348 -14.99 13.15 7.64
CA GLY A 348 -13.52 13.08 7.83
C GLY A 348 -13.12 12.80 9.28
N LEU A 349 -13.75 13.49 10.24
CA LEU A 349 -13.50 13.27 11.68
C LEU A 349 -13.88 11.86 12.14
N VAL A 350 -15.04 11.35 11.68
CA VAL A 350 -15.47 9.99 12.03
C VAL A 350 -14.47 8.94 11.53
N HIS A 351 -13.99 9.07 10.29
CA HIS A 351 -12.94 8.18 9.76
C HIS A 351 -11.65 8.26 10.56
N VAL A 352 -11.14 9.47 10.85
CA VAL A 352 -9.92 9.64 11.65
C VAL A 352 -10.09 9.07 13.06
N LEU A 353 -11.29 9.20 13.66
CA LEU A 353 -11.58 8.61 14.96
C LEU A 353 -11.52 7.07 14.91
N VAL A 354 -12.09 6.45 13.88
CA VAL A 354 -12.01 4.98 13.69
C VAL A 354 -10.55 4.55 13.50
N PHE A 355 -9.76 5.32 12.77
CA PHE A 355 -8.31 5.08 12.65
C PHE A 355 -7.60 5.18 14.00
N ALA A 356 -7.93 6.19 14.82
CA ALA A 356 -7.36 6.32 16.15
C ALA A 356 -7.74 5.14 17.07
N VAL A 357 -8.99 4.65 16.98
CA VAL A 357 -9.44 3.44 17.69
C VAL A 357 -8.64 2.22 17.22
N PHE A 358 -8.43 2.05 15.92
CA PHE A 358 -7.60 0.96 15.38
C PHE A 358 -6.19 1.00 15.98
N VAL A 359 -5.51 2.15 15.90
CA VAL A 359 -4.15 2.30 16.44
C VAL A 359 -4.14 2.01 17.96
N PHE A 360 -5.11 2.53 18.70
CA PHE A 360 -5.21 2.26 20.14
C PHE A 360 -5.37 0.76 20.44
N MET A 361 -6.26 0.06 19.72
CA MET A 361 -6.52 -1.36 19.88
C MET A 361 -5.33 -2.26 19.49
N VAL A 362 -4.39 -1.76 18.71
CA VAL A 362 -3.13 -2.48 18.44
C VAL A 362 -2.26 -2.53 19.70
N PHE A 363 -2.20 -1.46 20.48
CA PHE A 363 -1.36 -1.38 21.69
C PHE A 363 -2.08 -1.87 22.95
N VAL A 364 -3.40 -1.75 23.01
CA VAL A 364 -4.25 -2.14 24.15
C VAL A 364 -5.36 -3.06 23.62
N PRO A 365 -5.03 -4.33 23.40
CA PRO A 365 -5.93 -5.29 22.77
C PRO A 365 -7.07 -5.78 23.71
#